data_102b0fb21e04b3dfb687ef0d7fde4513
#
_entry.id   102b0fb21e04b3dfb687ef0d7fde4513
#
_cell.length_a   1.000
_cell.length_b   1.000
_cell.length_c   1.000
_cell.angle_alpha   90.00
_cell.angle_beta   90.00
_cell.angle_gamma   90.00
#
_symmetry.space_group_name_H-M   'P 1'
#
loop_
_entity.id
_entity.type
_entity.pdbx_description
1 polymer ?
#
loop_
_entity_poly.entity_id
_entity_poly.type
_entity_poly.pdbx_seq_one_letter_code
_entity_poly.pdbx_strand_id
1 'polypeptide(L)'
;MKSFVEYVARGLVDHPDEVSVVEERWRDRVSLRLSVADDDMGKVIGKGGRIAHAMRSLLNAAGARENVRVGLDIGEPVRRRPPPRRSSWR
;
A
#
# COMPACT_ATOMS: atom_id res chain seq x y z
N MET A 1 6.11 6.73 -7.88
CA MET A 1 6.03 5.60 -6.96
C MET A 1 4.68 4.94 -6.96
N LYS A 2 3.64 5.73 -7.05
CA LYS A 2 2.31 5.17 -7.11
C LYS A 2 2.14 4.24 -8.30
N SER A 3 2.64 4.64 -9.46
CA SER A 3 2.52 3.83 -10.66
C SER A 3 3.20 2.48 -10.52
N PHE A 4 4.31 2.45 -9.81
CA PHE A 4 5.03 1.21 -9.59
C PHE A 4 4.17 0.24 -8.77
N VAL A 5 3.56 0.74 -7.71
CA VAL A 5 2.73 -0.11 -6.85
C VAL A 5 1.50 -0.59 -7.61
N GLU A 6 0.91 0.29 -8.39
CA GLU A 6 -0.25 -0.09 -9.20
C GLU A 6 0.11 -1.19 -10.19
N TYR A 7 1.23 -1.03 -10.84
CA TYR A 7 1.65 -1.99 -11.85
C TYR A 7 1.89 -3.37 -11.23
N VAL A 8 2.60 -3.40 -10.12
CA VAL A 8 2.88 -4.67 -9.47
C VAL A 8 1.59 -5.31 -8.97
N ALA A 9 0.75 -4.53 -8.31
CA ALA A 9 -0.48 -5.07 -7.75
C ALA A 9 -1.39 -5.63 -8.82
N ARG A 10 -1.57 -4.88 -9.90
CA ARG A 10 -2.45 -5.34 -10.97
C ARG A 10 -1.95 -6.60 -11.64
N GLY A 11 -0.64 -6.78 -11.64
CA GLY A 11 -0.07 -8.00 -12.22
C GLY A 11 -0.23 -9.22 -11.35
N LEU A 12 -0.54 -9.04 -10.07
CA LEU A 12 -0.63 -10.14 -9.15
C LEU A 12 -2.05 -10.59 -8.83
N VAL A 13 -3.01 -9.68 -8.94
CA VAL A 13 -4.35 -9.95 -8.44
C VAL A 13 -5.27 -10.49 -9.52
N ASP A 14 -6.38 -11.07 -9.09
CA ASP A 14 -7.41 -11.54 -10.00
C ASP A 14 -8.42 -10.44 -10.31
N HIS A 15 -8.47 -9.40 -9.50
CA HIS A 15 -9.43 -8.32 -9.69
C HIS A 15 -8.69 -7.00 -9.84
N PRO A 16 -8.02 -6.80 -10.98
CA PRO A 16 -7.19 -5.59 -11.13
C PRO A 16 -7.99 -4.29 -11.13
N ASP A 17 -9.27 -4.35 -11.46
CA ASP A 17 -10.11 -3.16 -11.42
C ASP A 17 -10.43 -2.73 -10.00
N GLU A 18 -10.10 -3.54 -8.99
CA GLU A 18 -10.30 -3.15 -7.62
C GLU A 18 -9.01 -2.69 -6.96
N VAL A 19 -7.94 -2.61 -7.72
CA VAL A 19 -6.68 -2.10 -7.18
C VAL A 19 -6.76 -0.57 -7.10
N SER A 20 -6.41 -0.04 -5.97
CA SER A 20 -6.43 1.40 -5.76
C SER A 20 -5.20 1.78 -4.94
N VAL A 21 -4.52 2.80 -5.36
CA VAL A 21 -3.36 3.30 -4.63
C VAL A 21 -3.58 4.78 -4.35
N VAL A 22 -3.45 5.16 -3.11
CA VAL A 22 -3.57 6.54 -2.70
C VAL A 22 -2.20 7.00 -2.26
N GLU A 23 -1.75 8.09 -2.78
CA GLU A 23 -0.46 8.64 -2.43
C GLU A 23 -0.66 9.98 -1.74
N GLU A 24 -0.04 10.13 -0.58
CA GLU A 24 -0.08 11.40 0.13
C GLU A 24 1.35 11.80 0.38
N ARG A 25 1.65 13.06 0.16
CA ARG A 25 2.99 13.54 0.32
C ARG A 25 3.02 14.69 1.30
N TRP A 26 3.96 14.61 2.23
CA TRP A 26 4.11 15.67 3.20
C TRP A 26 5.58 15.90 3.40
N ARG A 27 6.07 17.01 2.85
CA ARG A 27 7.48 17.35 2.97
C ARG A 27 8.35 16.24 2.40
N ASP A 28 9.14 15.59 3.22
CA ASP A 28 10.03 14.54 2.78
C ASP A 28 9.46 13.15 3.02
N ARG A 29 8.14 13.06 3.20
CA ARG A 29 7.50 11.80 3.40
C ARG A 29 6.48 11.52 2.35
N VAL A 30 6.45 10.29 1.86
CA VAL A 30 5.44 9.85 0.92
C VAL A 30 4.76 8.63 1.52
N SER A 31 3.46 8.66 1.60
CA SER A 31 2.69 7.57 2.14
C SER A 31 1.84 6.98 1.05
N LEU A 32 1.98 5.70 0.81
CA LEU A 32 1.21 5.01 -0.22
C LEU A 32 0.31 4.00 0.45
N ARG A 33 -0.95 3.99 0.05
CA ARG A 33 -1.87 3.02 0.58
C ARG A 33 -2.43 2.22 -0.56
N LEU A 34 -2.18 0.94 -0.53
CA LEU A 34 -2.66 0.03 -1.56
C LEU A 34 -3.87 -0.71 -1.06
N SER A 35 -4.94 -0.69 -1.84
CA SER A 35 -6.13 -1.44 -1.52
C SER A 35 -6.42 -2.39 -2.66
N VAL A 36 -6.83 -3.60 -2.32
CA VAL A 36 -7.18 -4.61 -3.31
C VAL A 36 -8.42 -5.35 -2.82
N ALA A 37 -8.98 -6.17 -3.66
CA ALA A 37 -10.11 -6.99 -3.25
C ALA A 37 -9.69 -7.89 -2.10
N ASP A 38 -10.62 -8.20 -1.20
CA ASP A 38 -10.31 -9.00 -0.02
C ASP A 38 -9.63 -10.31 -0.35
N ASP A 39 -10.12 -11.00 -1.34
CA ASP A 39 -9.55 -12.31 -1.68
C ASP A 39 -8.24 -12.19 -2.46
N ASP A 40 -7.83 -10.98 -2.79
CA ASP A 40 -6.54 -10.77 -3.44
C ASP A 40 -5.45 -10.32 -2.46
N MET A 41 -5.82 -10.08 -1.21
CA MET A 41 -4.84 -9.59 -0.24
C MET A 41 -3.61 -10.50 -0.13
N GLY A 42 -3.85 -11.79 -0.07
CA GLY A 42 -2.73 -12.71 0.05
C GLY A 42 -1.79 -12.67 -1.14
N LYS A 43 -2.30 -12.29 -2.30
CA LYS A 43 -1.47 -12.23 -3.49
C LYS A 43 -0.51 -11.05 -3.49
N VAL A 44 -0.88 -9.96 -2.86
CA VAL A 44 0.01 -8.80 -2.82
C VAL A 44 0.90 -8.83 -1.58
N ILE A 45 0.51 -9.54 -0.55
CA ILE A 45 1.34 -9.66 0.63
C ILE A 45 2.37 -10.77 0.41
N GLY A 46 1.95 -11.87 -0.15
CA GLY A 46 2.82 -12.98 -0.43
C GLY A 46 3.03 -13.83 0.80
N LYS A 47 3.61 -14.98 0.60
CA LYS A 47 3.84 -15.90 1.67
C LYS A 47 4.80 -15.30 2.67
N GLY A 48 4.41 -15.24 3.92
CA GLY A 48 5.23 -14.64 4.95
C GLY A 48 5.51 -13.17 4.75
N GLY A 49 4.69 -12.49 3.93
CA GLY A 49 4.87 -11.07 3.70
C GLY A 49 5.98 -10.73 2.72
N ARG A 50 6.47 -11.70 1.98
CA ARG A 50 7.62 -11.48 1.11
C ARG A 50 7.42 -10.46 0.01
N ILE A 51 6.25 -10.47 -0.62
CA ILE A 51 6.00 -9.53 -1.71
C ILE A 51 5.87 -8.13 -1.16
N ALA A 52 5.14 -7.99 -0.06
CA ALA A 52 4.99 -6.68 0.57
C ALA A 52 6.33 -6.14 1.01
N HIS A 53 7.16 -7.01 1.58
CA HIS A 53 8.48 -6.60 2.03
C HIS A 53 9.35 -6.16 0.86
N ALA A 54 9.30 -6.90 -0.24
CA ALA A 54 10.09 -6.54 -1.41
C ALA A 54 9.65 -5.21 -1.99
N MET A 55 8.35 -4.96 -2.04
CA MET A 55 7.85 -3.68 -2.52
C MET A 55 8.33 -2.54 -1.63
N ARG A 56 8.28 -2.74 -0.32
CA ARG A 56 8.74 -1.71 0.60
C ARG A 56 10.22 -1.43 0.43
N SER A 57 11.02 -2.48 0.21
CA SER A 57 12.44 -2.30 0.01
C SER A 57 12.75 -1.50 -1.24
N LEU A 58 12.04 -1.80 -2.32
CA LEU A 58 12.24 -1.06 -3.56
C LEU A 58 11.79 0.39 -3.44
N LEU A 59 10.68 0.61 -2.75
CA LEU A 59 10.19 1.97 -2.57
C LEU A 59 11.14 2.78 -1.69
N ASN A 60 11.71 2.14 -0.68
CA ASN A 60 12.67 2.83 0.17
C ASN A 60 13.93 3.18 -0.61
N ALA A 61 14.38 2.30 -1.49
CA ALA A 61 15.53 2.59 -2.32
C ALA A 61 15.25 3.76 -3.26
N ALA A 62 14.07 3.77 -3.87
CA ALA A 62 13.70 4.85 -4.76
C ALA A 62 13.56 6.17 -3.98
N GLY A 63 12.98 6.09 -2.79
CA GLY A 63 12.82 7.28 -1.97
C GLY A 63 14.14 7.86 -1.52
N ALA A 64 15.10 7.01 -1.21
CA ALA A 64 16.41 7.47 -0.79
C ALA A 64 17.08 8.30 -1.90
N ARG A 65 16.84 7.94 -3.14
CA ARG A 65 17.41 8.68 -4.25
C ARG A 65 16.80 10.07 -4.36
N GLU A 66 15.58 10.24 -3.87
CA GLU A 66 14.89 11.52 -3.93
C GLU A 66 14.86 12.21 -2.57
N ASN A 67 15.56 11.65 -1.60
CA ASN A 67 15.58 12.19 -0.25
C ASN A 67 14.21 12.25 0.39
N VAL A 68 13.41 11.23 0.18
CA VAL A 68 12.11 11.13 0.83
C VAL A 68 11.99 9.78 1.50
N ARG A 69 11.12 9.70 2.47
CA ARG A 69 10.83 8.46 3.14
C ARG A 69 9.51 7.97 2.61
N VAL A 70 9.45 6.70 2.27
CA VAL A 70 8.26 6.13 1.66
C VAL A 70 7.71 5.03 2.55
N GLY A 71 6.44 5.14 2.86
CA GLY A 71 5.75 4.10 3.60
C GLY A 71 4.69 3.46 2.72
N LEU A 72 4.50 2.18 2.85
CA LEU A 72 3.48 1.47 2.10
C LEU A 72 2.61 0.67 3.05
N ASP A 73 1.30 0.97 2.99
CA ASP A 73 0.32 0.24 3.73
C ASP A 73 -0.49 -0.56 2.76
N ILE A 74 -0.81 -1.80 3.10
CA ILE A 74 -1.66 -2.63 2.26
C ILE A 74 -2.88 -2.97 3.08
N GLY A 75 -4.04 -2.67 2.54
CA GLY A 75 -5.27 -2.89 3.28
C GLY A 75 -6.42 -3.25 2.39
N GLU A 76 -7.58 -3.39 2.99
CA GLU A 76 -8.78 -3.68 2.26
C GLU A 76 -9.27 -2.45 1.56
N PRO A 77 -10.12 -2.62 0.58
CA PRO A 77 -10.69 -1.45 -0.09
C PRO A 77 -11.36 -0.55 0.91
N VAL A 78 -11.24 0.73 0.67
CA VAL A 78 -11.83 1.68 1.56
C VAL A 78 -13.33 1.58 1.53
N ARG A 79 -13.97 1.39 2.68
CA ARG A 79 -15.35 1.33 2.69
C ARG A 79 -15.73 2.34 3.61
N ARG A 80 -16.83 2.78 3.69
CA ARG A 80 -17.24 3.77 4.52
C ARG A 80 -17.35 3.24 5.78
N ARG A 81 -16.57 3.24 6.60
CA ARG A 81 -16.68 2.79 7.84
C ARG A 81 -16.40 3.81 8.81
N PRO A 82 -16.91 3.79 9.97
CA PRO A 82 -16.69 4.81 10.98
C PRO A 82 -15.24 4.77 11.40
N PRO A 83 -14.73 5.87 11.88
CA PRO A 83 -13.37 5.92 12.34
C PRO A 83 -13.25 5.05 13.56
N PRO A 84 -12.13 4.54 13.78
CA PRO A 84 -11.92 3.69 14.93
C PRO A 84 -12.10 4.49 16.16
N ARG A 85 -12.59 3.84 17.09
CA ARG A 85 -12.87 4.50 18.22
C ARG A 85 -11.83 4.52 18.91
N ARG A 86 -11.29 5.06 19.21
CA ARG A 86 -10.30 5.12 19.70
C ARG A 86 -10.28 5.52 20.63
N SER A 87 -10.52 5.82 20.81
CA SER A 87 -10.52 6.19 21.59
C SER A 87 -11.00 5.84 22.56
N SER A 88 -11.35 5.38 22.69
CA SER A 88 -12.03 4.93 23.48
C SER A 88 -11.28 4.62 24.47
N TRP A 89 -10.67 4.87 24.75
CA TRP A 89 -9.99 4.57 25.59
C TRP A 89 -9.50 5.34 26.16
N ARG A 90 -9.63 5.85 26.22
CA ARG A 90 -9.29 6.50 26.65
C ARG A 90 -9.23 6.65 27.33
#